data_1affdbb5ce78ea0a185eb1786dbfa5d9
#
_entry.id   1affdbb5ce78ea0a185eb1786dbfa5d9
#
_cell.length_a   1.000
_cell.length_b   1.000
_cell.length_c   1.000
_cell.angle_alpha   90.00
_cell.angle_beta   90.00
_cell.angle_gamma   90.00
#
_symmetry.space_group_name_H-M   'P 1'
#
loop_
_entity.id
_entity.type
_entity.pdbx_description
1 polymer ?
#
loop_
_entity_poly.entity_id
_entity_poly.type
_entity_poly.pdbx_seq_one_letter_code
_entity_poly.pdbx_strand_id
1 'polypeptide(L)'
;VCDYLIGGLPAGGTPFRIFLFQKSTPSEYFFKPKTRKKIDQKTEKMAMEVVNPHAAGIDIGSRSHCVSIGQKEQDIRQFGVFNEDLKAVADWLSENKVTTVAMESTGTYWQALYAVLLAHGFEVILCNGKFTKNIKGRKTDIQDCAWIQKLHTIGLLSGSFLPVEATEQLRKYCRHRANFLNMGASTQKKMQKYLRLLNLRLDVVVNDICGLMGLSISRAICNG
;
A
#
# COMPACT_ATOMS: atom_id res chain seq x y z
N VAL A 1 30.92 21.76 26.40
CA VAL A 1 31.00 21.68 27.88
C VAL A 1 30.46 20.30 28.24
N CYS A 2 31.33 19.42 28.52
CA CYS A 2 31.48 18.49 29.61
C CYS A 2 32.48 17.40 29.23
N ASP A 3 33.64 17.54 29.83
CA ASP A 3 34.68 16.55 30.00
C ASP A 3 34.22 15.40 30.89
N TYR A 4 34.90 14.26 30.73
CA TYR A 4 35.33 13.30 31.75
C TYR A 4 35.63 11.97 31.07
N LEU A 5 36.70 11.27 31.22
CA LEU A 5 37.93 11.10 32.01
C LEU A 5 38.63 9.84 31.46
N ILE A 6 39.83 9.95 31.05
CA ILE A 6 41.05 9.23 31.45
C ILE A 6 40.86 7.85 32.10
N GLY A 7 41.46 6.86 31.48
CA GLY A 7 41.75 5.55 32.06
C GLY A 7 42.75 4.76 31.25
N GLY A 8 44.03 4.84 31.66
CA GLY A 8 45.05 3.79 31.74
C GLY A 8 45.52 3.07 30.48
N LEU A 9 46.68 3.44 29.99
CA LEU A 9 47.57 2.63 29.14
C LEU A 9 48.17 1.43 29.91
N PRO A 10 48.47 0.34 29.21
CA PRO A 10 49.71 -0.40 29.48
C PRO A 10 50.70 -0.31 28.32
N ALA A 11 51.93 -0.26 28.69
CA ALA A 11 53.11 -0.12 27.86
C ALA A 11 53.40 -1.34 26.97
N GLY A 12 53.95 -1.04 25.79
CA GLY A 12 54.72 -2.01 25.01
C GLY A 12 54.21 -2.25 23.60
N GLY A 13 54.84 -1.63 22.60
CA GLY A 13 54.68 -2.04 21.22
C GLY A 13 54.96 -0.93 20.20
N THR A 14 56.10 -0.98 19.63
CA THR A 14 56.59 -0.50 18.31
C THR A 14 55.97 0.73 17.65
N PRO A 15 56.77 1.67 17.15
CA PRO A 15 56.29 2.92 16.58
C PRO A 15 55.69 2.70 15.17
N PHE A 16 54.44 3.09 15.03
CA PHE A 16 53.80 3.19 13.71
C PHE A 16 54.45 4.36 12.93
N ARG A 17 55.08 4.02 11.83
CA ARG A 17 55.67 4.91 10.86
C ARG A 17 54.55 5.67 10.15
N ILE A 18 54.39 6.96 10.48
CA ILE A 18 53.48 7.86 9.79
C ILE A 18 54.01 8.10 8.38
N PHE A 19 53.34 7.53 7.38
CA PHE A 19 53.57 7.91 5.98
C PHE A 19 52.90 9.25 5.73
N LEU A 20 53.69 10.30 5.66
CA LEU A 20 53.27 11.60 5.16
C LEU A 20 52.99 11.45 3.66
N PHE A 21 51.70 11.42 3.30
CA PHE A 21 51.27 11.53 1.92
C PHE A 21 51.54 12.98 1.45
N GLN A 22 52.54 13.13 0.62
CA GLN A 22 52.87 14.36 -0.07
C GLN A 22 51.71 14.68 -1.05
N LYS A 23 51.04 15.80 -0.85
CA LYS A 23 50.01 16.31 -1.78
C LYS A 23 50.69 16.65 -3.09
N SER A 24 50.51 15.82 -4.10
CA SER A 24 50.74 16.18 -5.50
C SER A 24 49.59 17.09 -5.98
N THR A 25 49.97 18.24 -6.50
CA THR A 25 49.10 19.21 -7.14
C THR A 25 48.28 18.59 -8.24
N PRO A 26 46.96 18.88 -8.37
CA PRO A 26 46.18 18.38 -9.49
C PRO A 26 46.63 19.09 -10.79
N SER A 27 47.08 18.32 -11.75
CA SER A 27 47.26 18.82 -13.10
C SER A 27 45.89 19.18 -13.66
N GLU A 28 45.76 20.39 -14.19
CA GLU A 28 44.61 20.90 -14.91
C GLU A 28 44.31 20.02 -16.11
N TYR A 29 43.40 19.06 -15.95
CA TYR A 29 42.74 18.45 -17.10
C TYR A 29 41.66 19.40 -17.62
N PHE A 30 42.01 20.16 -18.62
CA PHE A 30 41.10 20.96 -19.43
C PHE A 30 40.07 20.02 -20.08
N PHE A 31 38.91 19.89 -19.42
CA PHE A 31 37.77 19.17 -19.96
C PHE A 31 37.13 20.04 -21.05
N LYS A 32 37.51 19.80 -22.32
CA LYS A 32 36.77 20.36 -23.45
C LYS A 32 35.33 19.85 -23.40
N PRO A 33 34.30 20.73 -23.34
CA PRO A 33 32.94 20.30 -23.40
C PRO A 33 32.70 19.62 -24.75
N LYS A 34 32.41 18.32 -24.73
CA LYS A 34 31.90 17.61 -25.91
C LYS A 34 30.57 18.27 -26.27
N THR A 35 30.56 18.98 -27.38
CA THR A 35 29.33 19.44 -28.05
C THR A 35 28.38 18.26 -28.13
N ARG A 36 27.32 18.30 -27.30
CA ARG A 36 26.18 17.40 -27.44
C ARG A 36 25.60 17.65 -28.84
N LYS A 37 25.86 16.76 -29.76
CA LYS A 37 25.04 16.65 -30.97
C LYS A 37 23.61 16.53 -30.49
N LYS A 38 22.76 17.49 -30.85
CA LYS A 38 21.30 17.34 -30.74
C LYS A 38 20.97 16.13 -31.61
N ILE A 39 20.75 15.02 -30.98
CA ILE A 39 20.06 13.89 -31.60
C ILE A 39 18.62 14.41 -31.69
N ASP A 40 18.22 14.80 -32.89
CA ASP A 40 16.81 14.95 -33.24
C ASP A 40 16.20 13.54 -33.12
N GLN A 41 15.83 13.20 -31.90
CA GLN A 41 14.93 12.08 -31.64
C GLN A 41 13.57 12.54 -32.15
N LYS A 42 13.34 12.28 -33.42
CA LYS A 42 12.02 12.05 -33.96
C LYS A 42 11.48 10.89 -33.16
N THR A 43 10.84 11.18 -32.03
CA THR A 43 10.14 10.23 -31.20
C THR A 43 8.96 9.78 -32.06
N GLU A 44 9.17 8.75 -32.87
CA GLU A 44 8.04 7.98 -33.35
C GLU A 44 7.32 7.55 -32.08
N LYS A 45 6.14 8.17 -31.86
CA LYS A 45 5.19 7.69 -30.87
C LYS A 45 4.91 6.25 -31.29
N MET A 46 5.58 5.27 -30.67
CA MET A 46 5.16 3.90 -30.74
C MET A 46 3.72 3.88 -30.28
N ALA A 47 2.79 3.84 -31.23
CA ALA A 47 1.38 3.66 -30.94
C ALA A 47 1.28 2.27 -30.31
N MET A 48 1.05 2.23 -28.99
CA MET A 48 0.80 0.97 -28.30
C MET A 48 -0.48 0.37 -28.89
N GLU A 49 -0.43 -0.91 -29.22
CA GLU A 49 -1.59 -1.63 -29.73
C GLU A 49 -2.72 -1.61 -28.72
N VAL A 50 -3.92 -1.30 -29.20
CA VAL A 50 -5.14 -1.29 -28.37
C VAL A 50 -5.64 -2.72 -28.24
N VAL A 51 -5.54 -3.29 -27.04
CA VAL A 51 -5.99 -4.64 -26.73
C VAL A 51 -7.47 -4.64 -26.36
N ASN A 52 -7.90 -3.67 -25.54
CA ASN A 52 -9.26 -3.54 -25.06
C ASN A 52 -9.86 -2.19 -25.52
N PRO A 53 -10.52 -2.14 -26.68
CA PRO A 53 -11.04 -0.87 -27.22
C PRO A 53 -12.20 -0.28 -26.41
N HIS A 54 -12.98 -1.13 -25.73
CA HIS A 54 -14.13 -0.74 -24.94
C HIS A 54 -13.87 -0.89 -23.43
N ALA A 55 -12.72 -0.36 -22.99
CA ALA A 55 -12.23 -0.49 -21.64
C ALA A 55 -12.58 0.74 -20.79
N ALA A 56 -13.02 0.50 -19.55
CA ALA A 56 -13.13 1.54 -18.52
C ALA A 56 -12.12 1.34 -17.39
N GLY A 57 -11.76 2.43 -16.72
CA GLY A 57 -10.93 2.43 -15.54
C GLY A 57 -11.67 3.08 -14.37
N ILE A 58 -11.62 2.46 -13.20
CA ILE A 58 -12.27 2.96 -11.99
C ILE A 58 -11.25 3.11 -10.86
N ASP A 59 -11.16 4.31 -10.33
CA ASP A 59 -10.49 4.57 -9.05
C ASP A 59 -11.53 4.53 -7.92
N ILE A 60 -11.26 3.67 -6.94
CA ILE A 60 -12.18 3.38 -5.83
C ILE A 60 -11.84 4.22 -4.62
N GLY A 61 -12.68 5.21 -4.33
CA GLY A 61 -12.60 5.99 -3.11
C GLY A 61 -13.58 5.53 -2.02
N SER A 62 -13.39 6.02 -0.81
CA SER A 62 -14.29 5.74 0.33
C SER A 62 -15.60 6.54 0.30
N ARG A 63 -15.63 7.66 -0.43
CA ARG A 63 -16.77 8.57 -0.52
C ARG A 63 -17.35 8.69 -1.91
N SER A 64 -16.56 8.40 -2.91
CA SER A 64 -16.94 8.47 -4.31
C SER A 64 -16.02 7.58 -5.14
N HIS A 65 -16.53 7.16 -6.30
CA HIS A 65 -15.79 6.43 -7.31
C HIS A 65 -15.58 7.31 -8.53
N CYS A 66 -14.36 7.38 -9.02
CA CYS A 66 -14.05 8.08 -10.26
C CYS A 66 -13.95 7.07 -11.40
N VAL A 67 -14.76 7.25 -12.44
CA VAL A 67 -14.89 6.32 -13.56
C VAL A 67 -14.47 7.01 -14.84
N SER A 68 -13.60 6.38 -15.62
CA SER A 68 -13.13 6.89 -16.91
C SER A 68 -13.38 5.84 -18.00
N ILE A 69 -13.97 6.29 -19.12
CA ILE A 69 -14.15 5.50 -20.34
C ILE A 69 -13.20 5.94 -21.46
N GLY A 70 -12.43 7.01 -21.22
CA GLY A 70 -11.48 7.59 -22.17
C GLY A 70 -10.49 8.51 -21.49
N GLN A 71 -9.80 9.32 -22.29
CA GLN A 71 -8.71 10.17 -21.79
C GLN A 71 -9.08 11.66 -21.72
N LYS A 72 -10.29 12.02 -22.14
CA LYS A 72 -10.77 13.41 -22.13
C LYS A 72 -11.57 13.65 -20.85
N GLU A 73 -11.63 14.89 -20.39
CA GLU A 73 -12.41 15.27 -19.20
C GLU A 73 -13.90 14.88 -19.29
N GLN A 74 -14.49 14.97 -20.48
CA GLN A 74 -15.87 14.57 -20.72
C GLN A 74 -16.12 13.06 -20.58
N ASP A 75 -15.06 12.24 -20.68
CA ASP A 75 -15.09 10.80 -20.58
C ASP A 75 -14.93 10.33 -19.12
N ILE A 76 -14.86 11.28 -18.18
CA ILE A 76 -14.64 11.00 -16.77
C ILE A 76 -15.83 11.49 -15.96
N ARG A 77 -16.33 10.61 -15.08
CA ARG A 77 -17.44 10.92 -14.18
C ARG A 77 -17.15 10.46 -12.77
N GLN A 78 -17.66 11.24 -11.82
CA GLN A 78 -17.61 10.87 -10.40
C GLN A 78 -19.01 10.43 -9.95
N PHE A 79 -19.07 9.31 -9.24
CA PHE A 79 -20.30 8.73 -8.69
C PHE A 79 -20.17 8.58 -7.18
N GLY A 80 -21.31 8.51 -6.49
CA GLY A 80 -21.36 8.20 -5.06
C GLY A 80 -21.06 6.73 -4.77
N VAL A 81 -21.31 6.33 -3.53
CA VAL A 81 -21.01 4.97 -3.02
C VAL A 81 -22.26 4.18 -2.62
N PHE A 82 -23.44 4.78 -2.72
CA PHE A 82 -24.69 4.12 -2.39
C PHE A 82 -25.17 3.21 -3.51
N ASN A 83 -26.06 2.28 -3.21
CA ASN A 83 -26.52 1.28 -4.17
C ASN A 83 -27.10 1.87 -5.46
N GLU A 84 -27.75 3.02 -5.36
CA GLU A 84 -28.29 3.74 -6.52
C GLU A 84 -27.18 4.29 -7.41
N ASP A 85 -26.13 4.85 -6.78
CA ASP A 85 -24.95 5.36 -7.49
C ASP A 85 -24.20 4.23 -8.20
N LEU A 86 -24.05 3.06 -7.53
CA LEU A 86 -23.37 1.90 -8.12
C LEU A 86 -24.13 1.37 -9.35
N LYS A 87 -25.47 1.38 -9.32
CA LYS A 87 -26.28 1.06 -10.51
C LYS A 87 -26.10 2.10 -11.60
N ALA A 88 -26.11 3.39 -11.25
CA ALA A 88 -25.87 4.47 -12.19
C ALA A 88 -24.48 4.37 -12.88
N VAL A 89 -23.46 3.84 -12.19
CA VAL A 89 -22.17 3.50 -12.82
C VAL A 89 -22.37 2.43 -13.89
N ALA A 90 -23.06 1.34 -13.57
CA ALA A 90 -23.26 0.23 -14.50
C ALA A 90 -24.07 0.67 -15.72
N ASP A 91 -25.14 1.45 -15.51
CA ASP A 91 -25.99 1.99 -16.58
C ASP A 91 -25.18 2.91 -17.50
N TRP A 92 -24.41 3.84 -16.94
CA TRP A 92 -23.56 4.74 -17.71
C TRP A 92 -22.47 4.02 -18.52
N LEU A 93 -21.86 2.97 -17.96
CA LEU A 93 -20.90 2.13 -18.68
C LEU A 93 -21.57 1.37 -19.83
N SER A 94 -22.80 0.87 -19.63
CA SER A 94 -23.57 0.18 -20.65
C SER A 94 -23.97 1.12 -21.81
N GLU A 95 -24.42 2.33 -21.50
CA GLU A 95 -24.72 3.38 -22.49
C GLU A 95 -23.53 3.70 -23.39
N ASN A 96 -22.33 3.68 -22.81
CA ASN A 96 -21.08 3.93 -23.53
C ASN A 96 -20.45 2.67 -24.15
N LYS A 97 -21.18 1.55 -24.20
CA LYS A 97 -20.75 0.28 -24.82
C LYS A 97 -19.44 -0.27 -24.25
N VAL A 98 -19.17 -0.02 -22.99
CA VAL A 98 -18.03 -0.62 -22.28
C VAL A 98 -18.29 -2.11 -22.12
N THR A 99 -17.27 -2.93 -22.33
CA THR A 99 -17.33 -4.39 -22.17
C THR A 99 -16.48 -4.87 -21.00
N THR A 100 -15.36 -4.21 -20.76
CA THR A 100 -14.40 -4.63 -19.75
C THR A 100 -13.97 -3.45 -18.86
N VAL A 101 -13.87 -3.70 -17.57
CA VAL A 101 -13.62 -2.69 -16.54
C VAL A 101 -12.44 -3.08 -15.69
N ALA A 102 -11.46 -2.19 -15.54
CA ALA A 102 -10.40 -2.34 -14.57
C ALA A 102 -10.66 -1.45 -13.34
N MET A 103 -10.51 -2.00 -12.15
CA MET A 103 -10.63 -1.24 -10.91
C MET A 103 -9.50 -1.53 -9.93
N GLU A 104 -9.13 -0.54 -9.13
CA GLU A 104 -8.11 -0.73 -8.10
C GLU A 104 -8.70 -1.38 -6.84
N SER A 105 -7.99 -2.36 -6.25
CA SER A 105 -8.42 -3.08 -5.04
C SER A 105 -8.12 -2.29 -3.76
N THR A 106 -8.72 -1.11 -3.60
CA THR A 106 -8.53 -0.27 -2.41
C THR A 106 -9.39 -0.76 -1.24
N GLY A 107 -8.77 -1.31 -0.21
CA GLY A 107 -9.46 -1.78 1.00
C GLY A 107 -10.56 -2.80 0.71
N THR A 108 -11.78 -2.54 1.21
CA THR A 108 -12.99 -3.36 0.99
C THR A 108 -14.01 -2.65 0.09
N TYR A 109 -13.76 -1.40 -0.30
CA TYR A 109 -14.73 -0.54 -0.98
C TYR A 109 -15.08 -1.03 -2.40
N TRP A 110 -14.20 -1.80 -3.03
CA TRP A 110 -14.39 -2.34 -4.37
C TRP A 110 -15.46 -3.43 -4.43
N GLN A 111 -15.74 -4.15 -3.32
CA GLN A 111 -16.57 -5.38 -3.35
C GLN A 111 -18.00 -5.15 -3.81
N ALA A 112 -18.65 -4.08 -3.35
CA ALA A 112 -20.02 -3.76 -3.71
C ALA A 112 -20.15 -3.41 -5.21
N LEU A 113 -19.28 -2.53 -5.71
CA LEU A 113 -19.27 -2.14 -7.11
C LEU A 113 -18.90 -3.33 -8.02
N TYR A 114 -17.94 -4.15 -7.60
CA TYR A 114 -17.54 -5.36 -8.32
C TYR A 114 -18.73 -6.31 -8.53
N ALA A 115 -19.51 -6.57 -7.47
CA ALA A 115 -20.68 -7.42 -7.54
C ALA A 115 -21.76 -6.85 -8.47
N VAL A 116 -22.01 -5.55 -8.44
CA VAL A 116 -22.96 -4.87 -9.32
C VAL A 116 -22.52 -4.97 -10.78
N LEU A 117 -21.25 -4.71 -11.09
CA LEU A 117 -20.74 -4.79 -12.46
C LEU A 117 -20.78 -6.21 -13.02
N LEU A 118 -20.45 -7.22 -12.22
CA LEU A 118 -20.59 -8.62 -12.65
C LEU A 118 -22.05 -8.99 -12.92
N ALA A 119 -22.99 -8.54 -12.09
CA ALA A 119 -24.42 -8.78 -12.29
C ALA A 119 -24.96 -8.13 -13.58
N HIS A 120 -24.33 -7.05 -14.06
CA HIS A 120 -24.66 -6.40 -15.33
C HIS A 120 -23.89 -6.98 -16.52
N GLY A 121 -23.07 -8.03 -16.32
CA GLY A 121 -22.38 -8.77 -17.39
C GLY A 121 -21.05 -8.16 -17.85
N PHE A 122 -20.48 -7.22 -17.11
CA PHE A 122 -19.15 -6.69 -17.42
C PHE A 122 -18.04 -7.69 -17.06
N GLU A 123 -17.02 -7.73 -17.89
CA GLU A 123 -15.75 -8.37 -17.53
C GLU A 123 -14.96 -7.43 -16.60
N VAL A 124 -14.74 -7.82 -15.35
CA VAL A 124 -14.12 -6.95 -14.35
C VAL A 124 -12.76 -7.48 -13.94
N ILE A 125 -11.72 -6.65 -14.13
CA ILE A 125 -10.35 -6.92 -13.70
C ILE A 125 -10.04 -6.10 -12.45
N LEU A 126 -9.78 -6.80 -11.34
CA LEU A 126 -9.33 -6.17 -10.11
C LEU A 126 -7.80 -6.07 -10.11
N CYS A 127 -7.25 -4.87 -10.14
CA CYS A 127 -5.81 -4.67 -10.17
C CYS A 127 -5.26 -4.22 -8.81
N ASN A 128 -3.97 -4.53 -8.57
CA ASN A 128 -3.29 -4.08 -7.35
C ASN A 128 -2.72 -2.69 -7.57
N GLY A 129 -2.96 -1.77 -6.63
CA GLY A 129 -2.48 -0.40 -6.67
C GLY A 129 -0.95 -0.22 -6.73
N LYS A 130 -0.16 -1.28 -6.56
CA LYS A 130 1.28 -1.22 -6.81
C LYS A 130 1.62 -1.00 -8.29
N PHE A 131 0.78 -1.49 -9.20
CA PHE A 131 0.99 -1.36 -10.64
C PHE A 131 0.53 -0.02 -11.18
N THR A 132 -0.34 0.69 -10.45
CA THR A 132 -0.90 1.99 -10.85
C THR A 132 -0.10 3.18 -10.30
N LYS A 133 0.75 2.98 -9.27
CA LYS A 133 1.41 4.04 -8.47
C LYS A 133 2.67 4.69 -9.08
N ASN A 134 3.00 4.49 -10.33
CA ASN A 134 4.31 4.90 -10.89
C ASN A 134 4.37 6.30 -11.50
N ILE A 135 3.44 7.20 -11.22
CA ILE A 135 3.49 8.58 -11.73
C ILE A 135 3.97 9.52 -10.64
N LYS A 136 5.17 10.10 -10.84
CA LYS A 136 5.66 11.23 -10.04
C LYS A 136 4.94 12.50 -10.52
N GLY A 137 4.08 13.07 -9.68
CA GLY A 137 3.36 14.32 -9.98
C GLY A 137 2.21 14.57 -9.01
N ARG A 138 1.48 15.65 -9.26
CA ARG A 138 0.28 16.00 -8.48
C ARG A 138 -0.81 14.97 -8.80
N LYS A 139 -1.09 14.11 -7.84
CA LYS A 139 -2.02 13.00 -7.97
C LYS A 139 -3.44 13.51 -7.73
N THR A 140 -4.35 13.23 -8.66
CA THR A 140 -5.80 13.50 -8.51
C THR A 140 -6.57 12.24 -8.91
N ASP A 141 -7.72 11.99 -8.28
CA ASP A 141 -8.57 10.83 -8.57
C ASP A 141 -8.95 10.75 -10.07
N ILE A 142 -9.11 11.92 -10.71
CA ILE A 142 -9.36 12.04 -12.16
C ILE A 142 -8.20 11.49 -12.98
N GLN A 143 -6.97 11.80 -12.60
CA GLN A 143 -5.78 11.31 -13.29
C GLN A 143 -5.58 9.82 -13.05
N ASP A 144 -5.94 9.35 -11.86
CA ASP A 144 -5.78 7.94 -11.49
C ASP A 144 -6.76 7.04 -12.26
N CYS A 145 -8.05 7.39 -12.37
CA CYS A 145 -9.01 6.59 -13.14
C CYS A 145 -8.70 6.60 -14.65
N ALA A 146 -8.31 7.75 -15.22
CA ALA A 146 -7.90 7.83 -16.62
C ALA A 146 -6.61 7.01 -16.89
N TRP A 147 -5.70 6.96 -15.92
CA TRP A 147 -4.50 6.15 -16.01
C TRP A 147 -4.80 4.65 -15.97
N ILE A 148 -5.67 4.21 -15.06
CA ILE A 148 -6.14 2.81 -15.00
C ILE A 148 -6.80 2.43 -16.33
N GLN A 149 -7.69 3.28 -16.86
CA GLN A 149 -8.32 3.06 -18.16
C GLN A 149 -7.30 2.91 -19.27
N LYS A 150 -6.30 3.79 -19.34
CA LYS A 150 -5.24 3.73 -20.35
C LYS A 150 -4.43 2.44 -20.28
N LEU A 151 -4.00 2.05 -19.08
CA LEU A 151 -3.26 0.81 -18.87
C LEU A 151 -4.10 -0.42 -19.24
N HIS A 152 -5.40 -0.38 -18.97
CA HIS A 152 -6.33 -1.44 -19.32
C HIS A 152 -6.53 -1.55 -20.83
N THR A 153 -6.69 -0.42 -21.51
CA THR A 153 -6.83 -0.36 -22.98
C THR A 153 -5.65 -1.00 -23.71
N ILE A 154 -4.44 -0.81 -23.23
CA ILE A 154 -3.22 -1.39 -23.83
C ILE A 154 -2.85 -2.76 -23.25
N GLY A 155 -3.70 -3.36 -22.40
CA GLY A 155 -3.49 -4.71 -21.87
C GLY A 155 -2.34 -4.86 -20.86
N LEU A 156 -1.89 -3.77 -20.23
CA LEU A 156 -0.78 -3.81 -19.26
C LEU A 156 -1.21 -4.16 -17.83
N LEU A 157 -2.51 -4.25 -17.57
CA LEU A 157 -3.01 -4.63 -16.24
C LEU A 157 -3.19 -6.14 -16.15
N SER A 158 -2.58 -6.73 -15.12
CA SER A 158 -2.86 -8.12 -14.73
C SER A 158 -3.88 -8.14 -13.58
N GLY A 159 -4.89 -9.01 -13.70
CA GLY A 159 -5.90 -9.20 -12.68
C GLY A 159 -5.33 -9.83 -11.41
N SER A 160 -5.81 -9.38 -10.26
CA SER A 160 -5.57 -10.03 -8.97
C SER A 160 -6.33 -11.36 -8.90
N PHE A 161 -5.72 -12.36 -8.32
CA PHE A 161 -6.41 -13.63 -8.08
C PHE A 161 -7.54 -13.44 -7.06
N LEU A 162 -8.75 -13.73 -7.47
CA LEU A 162 -9.92 -13.81 -6.60
C LEU A 162 -10.24 -15.29 -6.34
N PRO A 163 -10.18 -15.74 -5.08
CA PRO A 163 -10.52 -17.12 -4.76
C PRO A 163 -12.02 -17.37 -4.94
N VAL A 164 -12.38 -18.62 -5.10
CA VAL A 164 -13.78 -19.05 -5.10
C VAL A 164 -14.46 -18.63 -3.80
N GLU A 165 -15.76 -18.32 -3.84
CA GLU A 165 -16.52 -17.78 -2.71
C GLU A 165 -16.35 -18.56 -1.40
N ALA A 166 -16.42 -19.88 -1.44
CA ALA A 166 -16.22 -20.74 -0.26
C ALA A 166 -14.84 -20.56 0.37
N THR A 167 -13.81 -20.42 -0.46
CA THR A 167 -12.43 -20.17 0.00
C THR A 167 -12.31 -18.76 0.58
N GLU A 168 -12.96 -17.77 -0.01
CA GLU A 168 -12.94 -16.40 0.50
C GLU A 168 -13.65 -16.31 1.87
N GLN A 169 -14.75 -16.98 2.05
CA GLN A 169 -15.44 -17.07 3.34
C GLN A 169 -14.53 -17.72 4.40
N LEU A 170 -13.90 -18.85 4.08
CA LEU A 170 -12.97 -19.51 4.99
C LEU A 170 -11.80 -18.59 5.38
N ARG A 171 -11.22 -17.87 4.41
CA ARG A 171 -10.16 -16.88 4.66
C ARG A 171 -10.62 -15.76 5.60
N LYS A 172 -11.85 -15.27 5.44
CA LYS A 172 -12.45 -14.27 6.33
C LYS A 172 -12.54 -14.79 7.76
N TYR A 173 -13.04 -16.00 7.97
CA TYR A 173 -13.10 -16.64 9.29
C TYR A 173 -11.72 -16.84 9.91
N CYS A 174 -10.76 -17.36 9.17
CA CYS A 174 -9.40 -17.55 9.65
C CYS A 174 -8.73 -16.23 10.08
N ARG A 175 -8.89 -15.17 9.28
CA ARG A 175 -8.37 -13.83 9.59
C ARG A 175 -9.06 -13.25 10.83
N HIS A 176 -10.37 -13.42 10.94
CA HIS A 176 -11.14 -12.94 12.10
C HIS A 176 -10.69 -13.63 13.37
N ARG A 177 -10.54 -14.96 13.34
CA ARG A 177 -9.96 -15.74 14.44
C ARG A 177 -8.57 -15.24 14.83
N ALA A 178 -7.68 -15.04 13.86
CA ALA A 178 -6.34 -14.52 14.11
C ALA A 178 -6.36 -13.15 14.77
N ASN A 179 -7.26 -12.26 14.33
CA ASN A 179 -7.44 -10.94 14.94
C ASN A 179 -7.88 -11.04 16.41
N PHE A 180 -8.82 -11.91 16.74
CA PHE A 180 -9.24 -12.11 18.14
C PHE A 180 -8.10 -12.63 19.02
N LEU A 181 -7.30 -13.56 18.51
CA LEU A 181 -6.14 -14.07 19.26
C LEU A 181 -5.11 -12.94 19.51
N ASN A 182 -4.83 -12.12 18.50
CA ASN A 182 -3.93 -10.98 18.62
C ASN A 182 -4.47 -9.92 19.59
N MET A 183 -5.76 -9.64 19.55
CA MET A 183 -6.43 -8.71 20.50
C MET A 183 -6.33 -9.25 21.92
N GLY A 184 -6.60 -10.54 22.14
CA GLY A 184 -6.46 -11.20 23.44
C GLY A 184 -5.03 -11.09 23.98
N ALA A 185 -4.04 -11.44 23.18
CA ALA A 185 -2.62 -11.32 23.55
C ALA A 185 -2.21 -9.88 23.85
N SER A 186 -2.71 -8.90 23.08
CA SER A 186 -2.47 -7.47 23.34
C SER A 186 -3.06 -7.02 24.66
N THR A 187 -4.31 -7.45 24.96
CA THR A 187 -5.00 -7.14 26.22
C THR A 187 -4.27 -7.74 27.40
N GLN A 188 -3.84 -9.00 27.30
CA GLN A 188 -3.06 -9.65 28.36
C GLN A 188 -1.75 -8.90 28.66
N LYS A 189 -1.04 -8.46 27.62
CA LYS A 189 0.18 -7.63 27.78
C LYS A 189 -0.12 -6.30 28.49
N LYS A 190 -1.25 -5.67 28.19
CA LYS A 190 -1.68 -4.43 28.87
C LYS A 190 -2.00 -4.69 30.34
N MET A 191 -2.73 -5.75 30.67
CA MET A 191 -2.99 -6.15 32.06
C MET A 191 -1.69 -6.33 32.84
N GLN A 192 -0.74 -7.11 32.31
CA GLN A 192 0.58 -7.29 32.93
C GLN A 192 1.30 -5.95 33.13
N LYS A 193 1.28 -5.07 32.14
CA LYS A 193 1.90 -3.75 32.25
C LYS A 193 1.31 -2.94 33.40
N TYR A 194 -0.02 -2.88 33.51
CA TYR A 194 -0.67 -2.11 34.58
C TYR A 194 -0.42 -2.69 35.98
N LEU A 195 -0.46 -4.01 36.13
CA LEU A 195 -0.10 -4.67 37.39
C LEU A 195 1.33 -4.33 37.80
N ARG A 196 2.27 -4.36 36.87
CA ARG A 196 3.68 -4.00 37.14
C ARG A 196 3.84 -2.52 37.53
N LEU A 197 3.09 -1.61 36.92
CA LEU A 197 3.09 -0.18 37.29
C LEU A 197 2.61 0.03 38.73
N LEU A 198 1.73 -0.83 39.23
CA LEU A 198 1.27 -0.86 40.63
C LEU A 198 2.22 -1.66 41.54
N ASN A 199 3.38 -2.07 41.03
CA ASN A 199 4.32 -2.96 41.73
C ASN A 199 3.72 -4.33 42.14
N LEU A 200 2.73 -4.78 41.39
CA LEU A 200 2.09 -6.10 41.57
C LEU A 200 2.67 -7.09 40.57
N ARG A 201 3.52 -7.99 41.04
CA ARG A 201 4.24 -8.98 40.22
C ARG A 201 3.47 -10.29 40.11
N LEU A 202 2.22 -10.23 39.63
CA LEU A 202 1.37 -11.39 39.50
C LEU A 202 1.96 -12.44 38.51
N ASP A 203 2.73 -11.97 37.54
CA ASP A 203 3.46 -12.78 36.58
C ASP A 203 4.53 -13.72 37.19
N VAL A 204 4.94 -13.48 38.44
CA VAL A 204 5.87 -14.35 39.18
C VAL A 204 5.12 -15.43 39.95
N VAL A 205 3.88 -15.15 40.34
CA VAL A 205 3.08 -16.04 41.22
C VAL A 205 2.23 -17.01 40.42
N VAL A 206 1.70 -16.58 39.28
CA VAL A 206 0.84 -17.37 38.41
C VAL A 206 1.41 -17.45 36.99
N ASN A 207 1.37 -18.64 36.41
CA ASN A 207 1.85 -18.86 35.03
C ASN A 207 0.93 -18.20 33.98
N ASP A 208 -0.37 -18.15 34.25
CA ASP A 208 -1.38 -17.57 33.38
C ASP A 208 -2.24 -16.55 34.13
N ILE A 209 -2.00 -15.27 33.83
CA ILE A 209 -2.76 -14.15 34.41
C ILE A 209 -4.23 -14.15 33.97
N CYS A 210 -4.51 -14.69 32.79
CA CYS A 210 -5.87 -14.79 32.25
C CYS A 210 -6.57 -16.10 32.61
N GLY A 211 -5.90 -17.01 33.29
CA GLY A 211 -6.51 -18.20 33.84
C GLY A 211 -7.42 -17.89 35.03
N LEU A 212 -8.17 -18.91 35.48
CA LEU A 212 -9.15 -18.79 36.58
C LEU A 212 -8.54 -18.15 37.83
N MET A 213 -7.38 -18.62 38.28
CA MET A 213 -6.68 -18.09 39.45
C MET A 213 -6.19 -16.65 39.23
N GLY A 214 -5.55 -16.37 38.08
CA GLY A 214 -5.05 -15.05 37.75
C GLY A 214 -6.16 -14.01 37.66
N LEU A 215 -7.29 -14.35 37.05
CA LEU A 215 -8.46 -13.47 36.97
C LEU A 215 -9.13 -13.28 38.35
N SER A 216 -9.20 -14.31 39.20
CA SER A 216 -9.76 -14.19 40.54
C SER A 216 -8.94 -13.24 41.40
N ILE A 217 -7.61 -13.39 41.38
CA ILE A 217 -6.72 -12.47 42.11
C ILE A 217 -6.81 -11.05 41.53
N SER A 218 -6.82 -10.89 40.21
CA SER A 218 -6.96 -9.56 39.60
C SER A 218 -8.26 -8.88 39.95
N ARG A 219 -9.36 -9.62 40.01
CA ARG A 219 -10.66 -9.10 40.45
C ARG A 219 -10.65 -8.69 41.93
N ALA A 220 -10.03 -9.52 42.81
CA ALA A 220 -9.90 -9.16 44.22
C ALA A 220 -9.09 -7.87 44.40
N ILE A 221 -8.00 -7.69 43.65
CA ILE A 221 -7.20 -6.44 43.66
C ILE A 221 -8.03 -5.24 43.22
N CYS A 222 -8.90 -5.37 42.24
CA CYS A 222 -9.74 -4.27 41.74
C CYS A 222 -10.88 -3.91 42.70
N ASN A 223 -11.31 -4.84 43.52
CA ASN A 223 -12.42 -4.65 44.48
C ASN A 223 -11.98 -4.13 45.88
N GLY A 224 -10.69 -4.03 46.14
CA GLY A 224 -10.10 -3.61 47.40
C GLY A 224 -9.90 -4.75 48.33
#